data_fa03fe829a7f769480aead014db4e27c
#
_entry.id   fa03fe829a7f769480aead014db4e27c
#
_cell.length_a   1.000
_cell.length_b   1.000
_cell.length_c   1.000
_cell.angle_alpha   90.00
_cell.angle_beta   90.00
_cell.angle_gamma   90.00
#
_symmetry.space_group_name_H-M   'P 1'
#
loop_
_entity.id
_entity.type
_entity.pdbx_description
1 polymer ?
#
loop_
_entity_poly.entity_id
_entity_poly.type
_entity_poly.pdbx_seq_one_letter_code
_entity_poly.pdbx_strand_id
1 'polypeptide(L)'
;AHVGDGSVFLLASGGVDSTVAAVLLGQALGPEKLHLLHIDNGLMRLHESAGVLRMFTEIGLDQNLHFVDASDTFLAALADAIEPEAKRRIIGDSFVKVFQHEAERLGIEHHLLGQGTIYPDTIETGGTKRAQTIKTHHNRVPIIEEMIQAGKVVEPLADLYKVEVRELGERMGIEHQALWRHPFPGPGLGVRLLCSDGTQDTEGFEDLIPQTEAIAESYGLQACL
;
A
#
# COMPACT_ATOMS: atom_id res chain seq x y z
N ALA A 1 11.09 17.27 -14.35
CA ALA A 1 11.69 17.26 -15.69
C ALA A 1 11.49 15.93 -16.43
N HIS A 2 11.15 14.84 -15.75
CA HIS A 2 10.97 13.51 -16.38
C HIS A 2 9.56 13.30 -16.97
N VAL A 3 8.55 13.96 -16.44
CA VAL A 3 7.14 13.74 -16.84
C VAL A 3 6.79 14.51 -18.11
N GLY A 4 7.38 15.69 -18.33
CA GLY A 4 7.03 16.55 -19.47
C GLY A 4 5.54 16.88 -19.49
N ASP A 5 4.91 16.68 -20.65
CA ASP A 5 3.45 16.87 -20.83
C ASP A 5 2.62 15.63 -20.48
N GLY A 6 3.27 14.54 -20.06
CA GLY A 6 2.63 13.29 -19.71
C GLY A 6 1.83 13.34 -18.40
N SER A 7 1.11 12.27 -18.13
CA SER A 7 0.37 12.05 -16.88
C SER A 7 1.03 10.95 -16.07
N VAL A 8 0.77 10.95 -14.76
CA VAL A 8 1.28 9.98 -13.82
C VAL A 8 0.14 9.17 -13.23
N PHE A 9 0.35 7.87 -13.09
CA PHE A 9 -0.55 6.95 -12.44
C PHE A 9 0.11 6.39 -11.18
N LEU A 10 -0.54 6.51 -10.02
CA LEU A 10 0.03 6.13 -8.73
C LEU A 10 -0.95 5.28 -7.92
N LEU A 11 -0.46 4.18 -7.33
CA LEU A 11 -1.21 3.41 -6.35
C LEU A 11 -1.31 4.16 -5.02
N ALA A 12 -2.52 4.62 -4.71
CA ALA A 12 -2.85 5.38 -3.51
C ALA A 12 -3.25 4.43 -2.37
N SER A 13 -2.26 3.74 -1.78
CA SER A 13 -2.51 2.77 -0.70
C SER A 13 -3.02 3.41 0.60
N GLY A 14 -2.94 4.73 0.74
CA GLY A 14 -3.19 5.43 2.00
C GLY A 14 -2.02 5.36 3.00
N GLY A 15 -0.93 4.70 2.66
CA GLY A 15 0.32 4.77 3.41
C GLY A 15 0.98 6.15 3.30
N VAL A 16 1.81 6.50 4.28
CA VAL A 16 2.46 7.82 4.34
C VAL A 16 3.20 8.16 3.06
N ASP A 17 4.01 7.23 2.53
CA ASP A 17 4.88 7.50 1.38
C ASP A 17 4.06 7.73 0.10
N SER A 18 3.08 6.86 -0.16
CA SER A 18 2.18 7.03 -1.32
C SER A 18 1.36 8.31 -1.23
N THR A 19 0.94 8.71 -0.02
CA THR A 19 0.19 9.94 0.19
C THR A 19 1.06 11.17 -0.06
N VAL A 20 2.27 11.23 0.50
CA VAL A 20 3.19 12.35 0.28
C VAL A 20 3.62 12.43 -1.19
N ALA A 21 3.90 11.28 -1.83
CA ALA A 21 4.20 11.23 -3.26
C ALA A 21 3.03 11.77 -4.11
N ALA A 22 1.79 11.39 -3.78
CA ALA A 22 0.59 11.87 -4.48
C ALA A 22 0.44 13.39 -4.37
N VAL A 23 0.57 13.95 -3.16
CA VAL A 23 0.46 15.40 -2.95
C VAL A 23 1.58 16.14 -3.67
N LEU A 24 2.82 15.66 -3.60
CA LEU A 24 3.95 16.26 -4.29
C LEU A 24 3.77 16.25 -5.81
N LEU A 25 3.33 15.12 -6.38
CA LEU A 25 3.05 15.00 -7.81
C LEU A 25 1.86 15.87 -8.22
N GLY A 26 0.79 15.92 -7.42
CA GLY A 26 -0.37 16.78 -7.68
C GLY A 26 -0.02 18.26 -7.71
N GLN A 27 0.82 18.73 -6.77
CA GLN A 27 1.31 20.11 -6.75
C GLN A 27 2.25 20.42 -7.93
N ALA A 28 3.05 19.44 -8.36
CA ALA A 28 4.03 19.65 -9.44
C ALA A 28 3.43 19.56 -10.85
N LEU A 29 2.42 18.74 -11.05
CA LEU A 29 1.85 18.42 -12.37
C LEU A 29 0.48 19.01 -12.61
N GLY A 30 -0.26 19.30 -11.54
CA GLY A 30 -1.69 19.58 -11.55
C GLY A 30 -2.51 18.29 -11.33
N PRO A 31 -3.69 18.41 -10.67
CA PRO A 31 -4.54 17.27 -10.36
C PRO A 31 -5.08 16.57 -11.62
N GLU A 32 -5.19 17.28 -12.73
CA GLU A 32 -5.66 16.75 -14.01
C GLU A 32 -4.69 15.74 -14.66
N LYS A 33 -3.39 15.80 -14.30
CA LYS A 33 -2.35 14.91 -14.82
C LYS A 33 -1.97 13.78 -13.86
N LEU A 34 -2.60 13.75 -12.68
CA LEU A 34 -2.35 12.72 -11.67
C LEU A 34 -3.56 11.81 -11.54
N HIS A 35 -3.39 10.53 -11.85
CA HIS A 35 -4.39 9.50 -11.64
C HIS A 35 -4.00 8.69 -10.39
N LEU A 36 -4.90 8.63 -9.42
CA LEU A 36 -4.73 7.86 -8.20
C LEU A 36 -5.63 6.63 -8.25
N LEU A 37 -5.08 5.45 -7.97
CA LEU A 37 -5.85 4.22 -7.85
C LEU A 37 -5.79 3.70 -6.42
N HIS A 38 -6.92 3.65 -5.75
CA HIS A 38 -7.08 2.98 -4.46
C HIS A 38 -7.76 1.63 -4.67
N ILE A 39 -7.09 0.55 -4.25
CA ILE A 39 -7.58 -0.82 -4.31
C ILE A 39 -7.90 -1.29 -2.90
N ASP A 40 -9.16 -1.61 -2.63
CA ASP A 40 -9.57 -2.35 -1.44
C ASP A 40 -9.40 -3.84 -1.71
N ASN A 41 -8.56 -4.47 -0.92
CA ASN A 41 -8.23 -5.89 -1.05
C ASN A 41 -9.03 -6.78 -0.07
N GLY A 42 -10.02 -6.24 0.63
CA GLY A 42 -10.79 -6.96 1.65
C GLY A 42 -10.04 -7.23 2.96
N LEU A 43 -8.77 -6.81 3.05
CA LEU A 43 -7.90 -7.03 4.21
C LEU A 43 -7.49 -5.70 4.86
N MET A 44 -8.25 -4.66 4.57
CA MET A 44 -8.07 -3.32 5.12
C MET A 44 -8.61 -3.26 6.55
N ARG A 45 -8.19 -2.24 7.33
CA ARG A 45 -8.84 -1.94 8.61
C ARG A 45 -10.27 -1.46 8.37
N LEU A 46 -11.09 -1.57 9.40
CA LEU A 46 -12.46 -1.04 9.36
C LEU A 46 -12.45 0.44 8.92
N HIS A 47 -13.23 0.76 7.90
CA HIS A 47 -13.33 2.10 7.29
C HIS A 47 -12.03 2.69 6.72
N GLU A 48 -10.96 1.91 6.55
CA GLU A 48 -9.68 2.39 6.02
C GLU A 48 -9.84 2.99 4.62
N SER A 49 -10.44 2.25 3.69
CA SER A 49 -10.64 2.72 2.31
C SER A 49 -11.48 3.99 2.25
N ALA A 50 -12.55 4.08 3.05
CA ALA A 50 -13.35 5.29 3.15
C ALA A 50 -12.55 6.47 3.72
N GLY A 51 -11.65 6.22 4.67
CA GLY A 51 -10.72 7.21 5.20
C GLY A 51 -9.73 7.72 4.16
N VAL A 52 -9.16 6.82 3.36
CA VAL A 52 -8.22 7.16 2.28
C VAL A 52 -8.90 8.03 1.22
N LEU A 53 -10.09 7.65 0.76
CA LEU A 53 -10.83 8.41 -0.24
C LEU A 53 -11.16 9.81 0.28
N ARG A 54 -11.65 9.92 1.52
CA ARG A 54 -11.95 11.21 2.16
C ARG A 54 -10.71 12.09 2.25
N MET A 55 -9.59 11.55 2.70
CA MET A 55 -8.33 12.30 2.79
C MET A 55 -7.92 12.88 1.43
N PHE A 56 -7.97 12.09 0.35
CA PHE A 56 -7.63 12.61 -0.98
C PHE A 56 -8.61 13.67 -1.48
N THR A 57 -9.90 13.56 -1.14
CA THR A 57 -10.89 14.59 -1.43
C THR A 57 -10.59 15.89 -0.67
N GLU A 58 -10.29 15.81 0.62
CA GLU A 58 -9.99 16.97 1.47
C GLU A 58 -8.75 17.74 1.02
N ILE A 59 -7.76 17.06 0.45
CA ILE A 59 -6.56 17.71 -0.10
C ILE A 59 -6.70 18.08 -1.59
N GLY A 60 -7.88 17.90 -2.20
CA GLY A 60 -8.17 18.32 -3.58
C GLY A 60 -7.55 17.45 -4.67
N LEU A 61 -7.32 16.17 -4.38
CA LEU A 61 -6.77 15.19 -5.33
C LEU A 61 -7.79 14.12 -5.75
N ASP A 62 -9.07 14.45 -5.72
CA ASP A 62 -10.18 13.55 -6.05
C ASP A 62 -10.60 13.55 -7.52
N GLN A 63 -10.13 14.51 -8.32
CA GLN A 63 -10.53 14.66 -9.73
C GLN A 63 -10.32 13.38 -10.56
N ASN A 64 -9.18 12.69 -10.38
CA ASN A 64 -8.84 11.44 -11.04
C ASN A 64 -8.51 10.35 -9.99
N LEU A 65 -9.29 10.32 -8.90
CA LEU A 65 -9.21 9.29 -7.90
C LEU A 65 -10.14 8.13 -8.26
N HIS A 66 -9.56 6.97 -8.54
CA HIS A 66 -10.25 5.75 -8.90
C HIS A 66 -10.26 4.80 -7.71
N PHE A 67 -11.43 4.28 -7.38
CA PHE A 67 -11.61 3.27 -6.33
C PHE A 67 -12.04 1.94 -6.94
N VAL A 68 -11.40 0.87 -6.48
CA VAL A 68 -11.72 -0.50 -6.89
C VAL A 68 -11.87 -1.36 -5.64
N ASP A 69 -13.05 -1.93 -5.48
CA ASP A 69 -13.26 -3.02 -4.53
C ASP A 69 -12.89 -4.34 -5.22
N ALA A 70 -11.75 -4.89 -4.84
CA ALA A 70 -11.24 -6.15 -5.32
C ALA A 70 -11.28 -7.25 -4.24
N SER A 71 -12.03 -7.04 -3.16
CA SER A 71 -12.11 -7.92 -1.99
C SER A 71 -12.31 -9.37 -2.38
N ASP A 72 -13.29 -9.66 -3.22
CA ASP A 72 -13.60 -11.03 -3.65
C ASP A 72 -12.42 -11.69 -4.37
N THR A 73 -11.68 -10.92 -5.19
CA THR A 73 -10.53 -11.43 -5.93
C THR A 73 -9.39 -11.83 -4.99
N PHE A 74 -9.10 -10.98 -4.00
CA PHE A 74 -8.03 -11.25 -3.03
C PHE A 74 -8.41 -12.38 -2.07
N LEU A 75 -9.63 -12.37 -1.54
CA LEU A 75 -10.10 -13.38 -0.61
C LEU A 75 -10.18 -14.76 -1.27
N ALA A 76 -10.67 -14.84 -2.50
CA ALA A 76 -10.68 -16.09 -3.25
C ALA A 76 -9.26 -16.62 -3.51
N ALA A 77 -8.31 -15.75 -3.85
CA ALA A 77 -6.92 -16.15 -4.08
C ALA A 77 -6.22 -16.63 -2.79
N LEU A 78 -6.67 -16.20 -1.62
CA LEU A 78 -6.09 -16.52 -0.31
C LEU A 78 -6.76 -17.69 0.39
N ALA A 79 -7.84 -18.27 -0.16
CA ALA A 79 -8.71 -19.23 0.52
C ALA A 79 -7.96 -20.39 1.20
N ASP A 80 -6.91 -20.94 0.55
CA ASP A 80 -6.13 -22.07 1.06
C ASP A 80 -4.71 -21.66 1.52
N ALA A 81 -4.43 -20.36 1.62
CA ALA A 81 -3.10 -19.87 1.96
C ALA A 81 -2.96 -19.72 3.48
N ILE A 82 -2.15 -20.58 4.11
CA ILE A 82 -1.85 -20.55 5.55
C ILE A 82 -0.54 -19.80 5.81
N GLU A 83 0.51 -20.15 5.06
CA GLU A 83 1.86 -19.64 5.26
C GLU A 83 1.98 -18.14 4.97
N PRO A 84 2.55 -17.31 5.88
CA PRO A 84 2.66 -15.87 5.72
C PRO A 84 3.36 -15.43 4.43
N GLU A 85 4.42 -16.12 4.02
CA GLU A 85 5.14 -15.80 2.78
C GLU A 85 4.32 -16.14 1.53
N ALA A 86 3.57 -17.25 1.56
CA ALA A 86 2.65 -17.57 0.48
C ALA A 86 1.56 -16.49 0.36
N LYS A 87 1.00 -16.04 1.49
CA LYS A 87 0.01 -14.95 1.52
C LYS A 87 0.59 -13.64 0.94
N ARG A 88 1.80 -13.24 1.35
CA ARG A 88 2.45 -12.03 0.81
C ARG A 88 2.59 -12.10 -0.70
N ARG A 89 3.04 -13.22 -1.24
CA ARG A 89 3.18 -13.43 -2.67
C ARG A 89 1.84 -13.35 -3.39
N ILE A 90 0.83 -14.08 -2.91
CA ILE A 90 -0.52 -14.08 -3.49
C ILE A 90 -1.10 -12.67 -3.49
N ILE A 91 -0.99 -11.93 -2.39
CA ILE A 91 -1.46 -10.55 -2.28
C ILE A 91 -0.73 -9.66 -3.29
N GLY A 92 0.60 -9.76 -3.37
CA GLY A 92 1.40 -9.00 -4.33
C GLY A 92 0.99 -9.27 -5.78
N ASP A 93 0.91 -10.55 -6.17
CA ASP A 93 0.50 -10.97 -7.52
C ASP A 93 -0.94 -10.50 -7.85
N SER A 94 -1.84 -10.53 -6.87
CA SER A 94 -3.22 -10.06 -7.04
C SER A 94 -3.30 -8.55 -7.24
N PHE A 95 -2.53 -7.77 -6.46
CA PHE A 95 -2.43 -6.31 -6.65
C PHE A 95 -2.04 -5.95 -8.07
N VAL A 96 -1.08 -6.67 -8.63
CA VAL A 96 -0.60 -6.40 -9.98
C VAL A 96 -1.63 -6.70 -11.03
N LYS A 97 -2.31 -7.85 -10.92
CA LYS A 97 -3.37 -8.21 -11.86
C LYS A 97 -4.50 -7.18 -11.83
N VAL A 98 -4.93 -6.76 -10.63
CA VAL A 98 -5.97 -5.74 -10.48
C VAL A 98 -5.49 -4.40 -11.03
N PHE A 99 -4.25 -4.00 -10.72
CA PHE A 99 -3.63 -2.78 -11.24
C PHE A 99 -3.60 -2.76 -12.77
N GLN A 100 -3.13 -3.84 -13.41
CA GLN A 100 -3.07 -3.94 -14.87
C GLN A 100 -4.46 -3.83 -15.51
N HIS A 101 -5.39 -4.61 -14.99
CA HIS A 101 -6.77 -4.60 -15.49
C HIS A 101 -7.39 -3.20 -15.40
N GLU A 102 -7.19 -2.51 -14.27
CA GLU A 102 -7.73 -1.17 -14.08
C GLU A 102 -7.01 -0.11 -14.94
N ALA A 103 -5.71 -0.23 -15.10
CA ALA A 103 -4.96 0.67 -15.99
C ALA A 103 -5.45 0.56 -17.44
N GLU A 104 -5.65 -0.66 -17.94
CA GLU A 104 -6.22 -0.91 -19.25
C GLU A 104 -7.67 -0.39 -19.36
N ARG A 105 -8.52 -0.68 -18.36
CA ARG A 105 -9.92 -0.22 -18.33
C ARG A 105 -10.04 1.32 -18.37
N LEU A 106 -9.10 2.00 -17.71
CA LEU A 106 -9.05 3.46 -17.64
C LEU A 106 -8.31 4.09 -18.84
N GLY A 107 -7.64 3.29 -19.69
CA GLY A 107 -6.84 3.77 -20.82
C GLY A 107 -5.59 4.54 -20.38
N ILE A 108 -5.05 4.23 -19.20
CA ILE A 108 -3.91 4.93 -18.59
C ILE A 108 -2.63 4.07 -18.55
N GLU A 109 -2.61 2.94 -19.22
CA GLU A 109 -1.46 2.03 -19.32
C GLU A 109 -0.23 2.68 -19.96
N HIS A 110 -0.44 3.81 -20.64
CA HIS A 110 0.64 4.60 -21.26
C HIS A 110 1.19 5.70 -20.35
N HIS A 111 0.57 5.92 -19.18
CA HIS A 111 1.03 6.92 -18.23
C HIS A 111 2.31 6.45 -17.52
N LEU A 112 3.04 7.40 -16.94
CA LEU A 112 4.19 7.09 -16.10
C LEU A 112 3.69 6.53 -14.76
N LEU A 113 4.36 5.50 -14.25
CA LEU A 113 4.06 4.95 -12.93
C LEU A 113 4.73 5.80 -11.85
N GLY A 114 3.92 6.37 -10.96
CA GLY A 114 4.40 7.00 -9.73
C GLY A 114 4.59 5.97 -8.62
N GLN A 115 5.70 6.03 -7.92
CA GLN A 115 5.96 5.18 -6.75
C GLN A 115 6.40 6.02 -5.54
N GLY A 116 5.95 5.62 -4.35
CA GLY A 116 6.35 6.20 -3.06
C GLY A 116 7.62 5.57 -2.50
N THR A 117 8.57 5.15 -3.35
CA THR A 117 9.87 4.61 -2.95
C THR A 117 10.64 5.66 -2.18
N ILE A 118 11.25 5.29 -1.05
CA ILE A 118 12.10 6.15 -0.23
C ILE A 118 13.55 5.66 -0.21
N TYR A 119 14.49 6.48 0.27
CA TYR A 119 15.93 6.18 0.21
C TYR A 119 16.31 4.81 0.80
N PRO A 120 15.82 4.36 1.97
CA PRO A 120 16.11 3.01 2.47
C PRO A 120 15.72 1.89 1.50
N ASP A 121 14.61 2.07 0.76
CA ASP A 121 14.17 1.08 -0.23
C ASP A 121 15.16 0.96 -1.38
N THR A 122 15.80 2.06 -1.79
CA THR A 122 16.79 2.07 -2.88
C THR A 122 18.08 1.36 -2.51
N ILE A 123 18.56 1.52 -1.26
CA ILE A 123 19.77 0.88 -0.76
C ILE A 123 19.59 -0.64 -0.67
N GLU A 124 18.47 -1.08 -0.14
CA GLU A 124 18.16 -2.50 -0.03
C GLU A 124 18.08 -3.18 -1.39
N THR A 125 17.80 -2.44 -2.47
CA THR A 125 17.73 -2.96 -3.85
C THR A 125 19.10 -3.08 -4.53
N GLY A 126 20.08 -2.24 -4.16
CA GLY A 126 21.30 -2.03 -4.95
C GLY A 126 22.58 -2.68 -4.43
N GLY A 127 22.64 -3.27 -3.24
CA GLY A 127 23.94 -3.43 -2.57
C GLY A 127 24.46 -4.83 -2.33
N THR A 128 23.67 -5.88 -2.17
CA THR A 128 24.18 -7.23 -1.89
C THR A 128 23.33 -8.33 -2.48
N LYS A 129 23.96 -9.50 -2.79
CA LYS A 129 23.24 -10.72 -3.22
C LYS A 129 22.16 -11.16 -2.21
N ARG A 130 22.31 -10.80 -0.91
CA ARG A 130 21.31 -11.03 0.15
C ARG A 130 20.13 -10.06 0.06
N ALA A 131 20.38 -8.79 -0.25
CA ALA A 131 19.33 -7.78 -0.45
C ALA A 131 18.44 -8.15 -1.65
N GLN A 132 19.02 -8.68 -2.73
CA GLN A 132 18.24 -9.22 -3.86
C GLN A 132 17.34 -10.40 -3.45
N THR A 133 17.75 -11.23 -2.51
CA THR A 133 16.95 -12.37 -2.01
C THR A 133 15.81 -11.90 -1.10
N ILE A 134 16.01 -10.84 -0.29
CA ILE A 134 14.98 -10.29 0.61
C ILE A 134 13.92 -9.50 -0.17
N LYS A 135 14.29 -8.81 -1.25
CA LYS A 135 13.34 -8.05 -2.11
C LYS A 135 12.58 -8.87 -3.15
N THR A 136 12.85 -10.15 -3.26
CA THR A 136 12.00 -11.05 -4.08
C THR A 136 10.55 -11.08 -3.58
N HIS A 137 10.27 -10.47 -2.43
CA HIS A 137 8.97 -10.53 -1.76
C HIS A 137 8.13 -9.24 -1.81
N HIS A 138 8.66 -8.14 -2.38
CA HIS A 138 7.92 -6.88 -2.50
C HIS A 138 8.05 -6.30 -3.92
N ASN A 139 7.04 -6.55 -4.76
CA ASN A 139 6.78 -5.84 -6.03
C ASN A 139 7.76 -5.99 -7.20
N ARG A 140 8.42 -7.11 -7.41
CA ARG A 140 9.02 -7.39 -8.72
C ARG A 140 8.03 -8.12 -9.60
N VAL A 141 7.08 -7.37 -10.12
CA VAL A 141 6.23 -7.85 -11.19
C VAL A 141 6.92 -7.53 -12.50
N PRO A 142 6.99 -8.45 -13.44
CA PRO A 142 7.68 -8.26 -14.70
C PRO A 142 7.35 -6.94 -15.38
N ILE A 143 6.10 -6.52 -15.37
CA ILE A 143 5.68 -5.26 -15.99
C ILE A 143 6.23 -4.01 -15.30
N ILE A 144 6.36 -4.01 -13.98
CA ILE A 144 6.96 -2.87 -13.26
C ILE A 144 8.46 -2.80 -13.57
N GLU A 145 9.13 -3.95 -13.66
CA GLU A 145 10.53 -4.00 -14.07
C GLU A 145 10.72 -3.51 -15.53
N GLU A 146 9.82 -3.88 -16.43
CA GLU A 146 9.80 -3.35 -17.80
C GLU A 146 9.57 -1.84 -17.83
N MET A 147 8.66 -1.31 -17.00
CA MET A 147 8.42 0.14 -16.88
C MET A 147 9.65 0.86 -16.31
N ILE A 148 10.34 0.29 -15.31
CA ILE A 148 11.59 0.84 -14.77
C ILE A 148 12.66 0.88 -15.85
N GLN A 149 12.85 -0.23 -16.57
CA GLN A 149 13.84 -0.32 -17.66
C GLN A 149 13.53 0.64 -18.81
N ALA A 150 12.25 0.88 -19.08
CA ALA A 150 11.78 1.84 -20.08
C ALA A 150 11.85 3.31 -19.60
N GLY A 151 12.29 3.58 -18.37
CA GLY A 151 12.31 4.92 -17.80
C GLY A 151 10.91 5.51 -17.55
N LYS A 152 9.89 4.65 -17.39
CA LYS A 152 8.49 5.02 -17.20
C LYS A 152 8.08 5.07 -15.72
N VAL A 153 9.03 5.17 -14.80
CA VAL A 153 8.77 5.26 -13.36
C VAL A 153 9.23 6.61 -12.81
N VAL A 154 8.41 7.20 -11.96
CA VAL A 154 8.70 8.45 -11.26
C VAL A 154 8.68 8.17 -9.75
N GLU A 155 9.81 8.37 -9.09
CA GLU A 155 10.01 8.12 -7.67
C GLU A 155 10.40 9.43 -6.97
N PRO A 156 9.43 10.28 -6.62
CA PRO A 156 9.71 11.63 -6.16
C PRO A 156 10.34 11.70 -4.76
N LEU A 157 10.32 10.59 -4.01
CA LEU A 157 10.81 10.50 -2.64
C LEU A 157 12.07 9.64 -2.50
N ALA A 158 12.64 9.14 -3.61
CA ALA A 158 13.73 8.16 -3.61
C ALA A 158 15.01 8.58 -2.86
N ASP A 159 15.24 9.87 -2.70
CA ASP A 159 16.38 10.43 -2.00
C ASP A 159 16.10 10.82 -0.53
N LEU A 160 14.88 10.57 -0.03
CA LEU A 160 14.44 11.00 1.29
C LEU A 160 14.33 9.83 2.27
N TYR A 161 14.71 10.09 3.53
CA TYR A 161 14.43 9.20 4.64
C TYR A 161 12.99 9.36 5.14
N LYS A 162 12.47 8.36 5.84
CA LYS A 162 11.10 8.34 6.35
C LYS A 162 10.72 9.55 7.19
N VAL A 163 11.66 10.07 7.98
CA VAL A 163 11.44 11.28 8.79
C VAL A 163 11.29 12.50 7.89
N GLU A 164 12.15 12.63 6.88
CA GLU A 164 12.11 13.74 5.91
C GLU A 164 10.83 13.72 5.08
N VAL A 165 10.34 12.52 4.71
CA VAL A 165 9.05 12.36 4.02
C VAL A 165 7.89 12.87 4.88
N ARG A 166 7.91 12.57 6.19
CA ARG A 166 6.87 13.08 7.11
C ARG A 166 6.94 14.59 7.27
N GLU A 167 8.14 15.16 7.47
CA GLU A 167 8.34 16.60 7.55
C GLU A 167 7.91 17.32 6.26
N LEU A 168 8.23 16.73 5.10
CA LEU A 168 7.77 17.23 3.80
C LEU A 168 6.25 17.23 3.74
N GLY A 169 5.60 16.15 4.14
CA GLY A 169 4.14 16.02 4.17
C GLY A 169 3.48 17.09 5.06
N GLU A 170 4.03 17.36 6.25
CA GLU A 170 3.55 18.42 7.14
C GLU A 170 3.67 19.80 6.49
N ARG A 171 4.79 20.10 5.85
CA ARG A 171 5.00 21.37 5.10
C ARG A 171 4.04 21.52 3.93
N MET A 172 3.58 20.42 3.35
CA MET A 172 2.62 20.38 2.25
C MET A 172 1.17 20.43 2.72
N GLY A 173 0.93 20.51 4.04
CA GLY A 173 -0.40 20.64 4.64
C GLY A 173 -1.13 19.31 4.87
N ILE A 174 -0.44 18.19 4.80
CA ILE A 174 -1.06 16.90 5.18
C ILE A 174 -1.17 16.84 6.71
N GLU A 175 -2.32 16.40 7.21
CA GLU A 175 -2.57 16.34 8.64
C GLU A 175 -1.55 15.44 9.38
N HIS A 176 -1.09 15.90 10.54
CA HIS A 176 -0.14 15.21 11.39
C HIS A 176 -0.56 13.76 11.68
N GLN A 177 -1.83 13.54 11.99
CA GLN A 177 -2.34 12.20 12.29
C GLN A 177 -2.23 11.23 11.10
N ALA A 178 -2.35 11.71 9.87
CA ALA A 178 -2.18 10.90 8.67
C ALA A 178 -0.72 10.50 8.44
N LEU A 179 0.23 11.38 8.81
CA LEU A 179 1.66 11.17 8.61
C LEU A 179 2.32 10.34 9.73
N TRP A 180 1.83 10.43 10.97
CA TRP A 180 2.44 9.79 12.14
C TRP A 180 1.67 8.56 12.64
N ARG A 181 0.71 8.09 11.88
CA ARG A 181 -0.01 6.86 12.18
C ARG A 181 0.88 5.62 12.08
N HIS A 182 0.47 4.54 12.71
CA HIS A 182 1.14 3.25 12.56
C HIS A 182 1.16 2.78 11.10
N PRO A 183 2.26 2.15 10.63
CA PRO A 183 2.37 1.64 9.28
C PRO A 183 1.20 0.73 8.89
N PHE A 184 0.54 1.09 7.80
CA PHE A 184 -0.55 0.36 7.17
C PHE A 184 -0.83 1.01 5.80
N PRO A 185 -1.32 0.31 4.76
CA PRO A 185 -1.71 -1.09 4.79
C PRO A 185 -0.59 -2.10 4.53
N GLY A 186 0.28 -1.97 3.53
CA GLY A 186 1.10 -3.09 3.05
C GLY A 186 0.20 -4.27 2.65
N PRO A 187 0.50 -5.53 3.03
CA PRO A 187 -0.34 -6.69 2.73
C PRO A 187 -1.65 -6.71 3.54
N GLY A 188 -1.95 -5.67 4.32
CA GLY A 188 -3.15 -5.57 5.14
C GLY A 188 -3.19 -6.55 6.31
N LEU A 189 -4.39 -6.92 6.73
CA LEU A 189 -4.60 -7.87 7.82
C LEU A 189 -4.26 -9.31 7.41
N GLY A 190 -4.25 -9.64 6.12
CA GLY A 190 -4.10 -11.01 5.64
C GLY A 190 -2.83 -11.72 6.11
N VAL A 191 -1.72 -11.00 6.26
CA VAL A 191 -0.45 -11.58 6.75
C VAL A 191 -0.37 -11.55 8.28
N ARG A 192 -1.09 -10.63 8.92
CA ARG A 192 -1.11 -10.51 10.39
C ARG A 192 -2.03 -11.53 11.06
N LEU A 193 -3.05 -12.00 10.34
CA LEU A 193 -3.92 -13.05 10.82
C LEU A 193 -3.18 -14.40 10.71
N LEU A 194 -2.98 -15.04 11.85
CA LEU A 194 -2.49 -16.41 11.90
C LEU A 194 -3.64 -17.33 11.46
N CYS A 195 -3.35 -18.21 10.52
CA CYS A 195 -4.30 -19.21 10.06
C CYS A 195 -3.87 -20.59 10.55
N SER A 196 -4.85 -21.39 10.91
CA SER A 196 -4.67 -22.81 11.23
C SER A 196 -5.23 -23.66 10.08
N ASP A 197 -4.66 -24.83 9.88
CA ASP A 197 -5.20 -25.86 8.98
C ASP A 197 -6.41 -26.61 9.59
N GLY A 198 -6.89 -26.14 10.74
CA GLY A 198 -7.98 -26.75 11.48
C GLY A 198 -7.59 -27.97 12.33
N THR A 199 -6.30 -28.30 12.39
CA THR A 199 -5.80 -29.43 13.20
C THR A 199 -5.48 -29.02 14.63
N GLN A 200 -5.49 -27.73 14.94
CA GLN A 200 -5.21 -27.22 16.28
C GLN A 200 -6.44 -27.32 17.17
N ASP A 201 -6.20 -27.75 18.41
CA ASP A 201 -7.23 -27.74 19.43
C ASP A 201 -7.49 -26.30 19.89
N THR A 202 -8.72 -25.87 19.76
CA THR A 202 -9.20 -24.55 20.21
C THR A 202 -9.99 -24.64 21.51
N GLU A 203 -10.02 -25.84 22.15
CA GLU A 203 -10.68 -26.03 23.44
C GLU A 203 -10.07 -25.07 24.49
N GLY A 204 -10.90 -24.31 25.16
CA GLY A 204 -10.47 -23.33 26.17
C GLY A 204 -10.15 -21.93 25.64
N PHE A 205 -10.19 -21.67 24.34
CA PHE A 205 -9.99 -20.30 23.81
C PHE A 205 -11.03 -19.32 24.35
N GLU A 206 -12.28 -19.77 24.52
CA GLU A 206 -13.35 -18.94 25.07
C GLU A 206 -13.05 -18.46 26.50
N ASP A 207 -12.33 -19.27 27.29
CA ASP A 207 -11.90 -18.91 28.64
C ASP A 207 -10.72 -17.93 28.65
N LEU A 208 -9.94 -17.86 27.58
CA LEU A 208 -8.80 -16.95 27.44
C LEU A 208 -9.21 -15.56 26.94
N ILE A 209 -10.32 -15.45 26.23
CA ILE A 209 -10.80 -14.17 25.68
C ILE A 209 -10.94 -13.10 26.79
N PRO A 210 -11.69 -13.34 27.90
CA PRO A 210 -11.85 -12.32 28.93
C PRO A 210 -10.53 -11.94 29.61
N GLN A 211 -9.61 -12.89 29.78
CA GLN A 211 -8.31 -12.63 30.37
C GLN A 211 -7.44 -11.76 29.46
N THR A 212 -7.45 -12.05 28.15
CA THR A 212 -6.70 -11.30 27.16
C THR A 212 -7.25 -9.88 27.01
N GLU A 213 -8.58 -9.73 27.01
CA GLU A 213 -9.25 -8.43 26.96
C GLU A 213 -8.92 -7.59 28.20
N ALA A 214 -8.97 -8.17 29.41
CA ALA A 214 -8.63 -7.47 30.64
C ALA A 214 -7.16 -6.99 30.66
N ILE A 215 -6.23 -7.79 30.15
CA ILE A 215 -4.82 -7.40 30.01
C ILE A 215 -4.71 -6.24 29.02
N ALA A 216 -5.30 -6.36 27.84
CA ALA A 216 -5.23 -5.33 26.82
C ALA A 216 -5.83 -4.00 27.32
N GLU A 217 -6.99 -4.03 27.98
CA GLU A 217 -7.65 -2.86 28.55
C GLU A 217 -6.77 -2.15 29.57
N SER A 218 -6.02 -2.90 30.40
CA SER A 218 -5.09 -2.31 31.37
C SER A 218 -3.98 -1.45 30.73
N TYR A 219 -3.71 -1.67 29.44
CA TYR A 219 -2.76 -0.90 28.63
C TYR A 219 -3.43 0.07 27.65
N GLY A 220 -4.73 0.26 27.71
CA GLY A 220 -5.50 1.09 26.76
C GLY A 220 -5.56 0.49 25.35
N LEU A 221 -5.45 -0.82 25.22
CA LEU A 221 -5.49 -1.57 23.98
C LEU A 221 -6.77 -2.39 23.87
N GLN A 222 -7.10 -2.82 22.66
CA GLN A 222 -8.13 -3.83 22.40
C GLN A 222 -7.44 -5.12 21.95
N ALA A 223 -7.87 -6.26 22.49
CA ALA A 223 -7.44 -7.57 22.03
C ALA A 223 -8.59 -8.27 21.29
N CYS A 224 -8.21 -9.12 20.35
CA CYS A 224 -9.10 -10.02 19.62
C CYS A 224 -8.36 -11.35 19.45
N LEU A 225 -8.97 -12.43 19.90
CA LEU A 225 -8.51 -13.82 19.70
C LEU A 225 -9.34 -14.48 18.62
#